data_1aea140f80e0dcc9b3e6d8cf2851a7bd
#
_entry.id   1aea140f80e0dcc9b3e6d8cf2851a7bd
#
_cell.length_a   1.000
_cell.length_b   1.000
_cell.length_c   1.000
_cell.angle_alpha   90.00
_cell.angle_beta   90.00
_cell.angle_gamma   90.00
#
_symmetry.space_group_name_H-M   'P 1'
#
loop_
_entity.id
_entity.type
_entity.pdbx_description
1 polymer ?
#
loop_
_entity_poly.entity_id
_entity_poly.type
_entity_poly.pdbx_seq_one_letter_code
_entity_poly.pdbx_strand_id
1 'polypeptide(L)'
;MDYNKLAELIFPDITGTVDDLEARFPKRDLPEGAKVTRFAPSPTGYMHIGGLYAAMISRKLAKQSGGVFYLRIEDTDEKRKVDGAVETIINVLRYFNIEFDEGAGFDDSDPRNAYGPYFQRQRVEIYHTYAKSLVERGLAYPCFCTEEELDKVRAKQEEDKV
;
A
#
# COMPACT_ATOMS: atom_id res chain seq x y z
N MET A 1 -23.45 17.03 -12.63
CA MET A 1 -23.24 16.65 -11.21
C MET A 1 -22.12 17.55 -10.68
N ASP A 2 -22.25 18.09 -9.48
CA ASP A 2 -21.19 18.87 -8.84
C ASP A 2 -20.25 17.93 -8.10
N TYR A 3 -19.15 17.57 -8.74
CA TYR A 3 -18.18 16.62 -8.21
C TYR A 3 -17.44 17.16 -6.98
N ASN A 4 -17.21 18.46 -6.89
CA ASN A 4 -16.59 19.08 -5.73
C ASN A 4 -17.48 18.91 -4.50
N LYS A 5 -18.77 19.21 -4.63
CA LYS A 5 -19.73 19.00 -3.55
C LYS A 5 -19.87 17.53 -3.16
N LEU A 6 -19.81 16.62 -4.14
CA LEU A 6 -19.84 15.19 -3.87
C LEU A 6 -18.60 14.75 -3.09
N ALA A 7 -17.41 15.21 -3.46
CA ALA A 7 -16.15 14.90 -2.78
C ALA A 7 -16.16 15.40 -1.33
N GLU A 8 -16.66 16.61 -1.08
CA GLU A 8 -16.82 17.16 0.28
C GLU A 8 -17.80 16.35 1.13
N LEU A 9 -18.87 15.83 0.54
CA LEU A 9 -19.83 14.98 1.25
C LEU A 9 -19.25 13.61 1.64
N ILE A 10 -18.38 13.04 0.78
CA ILE A 10 -17.79 11.72 1.01
C ILE A 10 -16.58 11.83 1.96
N PHE A 11 -15.79 12.89 1.84
CA PHE A 11 -14.55 13.10 2.58
C PHE A 11 -14.51 14.46 3.31
N PRO A 12 -15.44 14.71 4.27
CA PRO A 12 -15.57 16.02 4.91
C PRO A 12 -14.34 16.41 5.74
N ASP A 13 -13.64 15.42 6.30
CA ASP A 13 -12.50 15.65 7.20
C ASP A 13 -11.16 15.73 6.47
N ILE A 14 -11.14 15.51 5.14
CA ILE A 14 -9.92 15.56 4.36
C ILE A 14 -9.72 16.95 3.81
N THR A 15 -8.77 17.67 4.39
CA THR A 15 -8.39 19.04 4.01
C THR A 15 -7.10 19.13 3.21
N GLY A 16 -6.25 18.10 3.29
CA GLY A 16 -5.00 18.02 2.53
C GLY A 16 -5.23 17.81 1.04
N THR A 17 -4.30 18.27 0.24
CA THR A 17 -4.32 18.14 -1.22
C THR A 17 -3.30 17.11 -1.72
N VAL A 18 -3.43 16.71 -2.99
CA VAL A 18 -2.41 15.85 -3.64
C VAL A 18 -1.08 16.58 -3.71
N ASP A 19 -1.07 17.89 -3.95
CA ASP A 19 0.17 18.69 -4.02
C ASP A 19 0.91 18.71 -2.66
N ASP A 20 0.17 18.77 -1.54
CA ASP A 20 0.76 18.65 -0.20
C ASP A 20 1.42 17.28 0.01
N LEU A 21 0.80 16.22 -0.48
CA LEU A 21 1.38 14.87 -0.40
C LEU A 21 2.60 14.72 -1.30
N GLU A 22 2.58 15.28 -2.51
CA GLU A 22 3.74 15.25 -3.41
C GLU A 22 4.91 16.08 -2.87
N ALA A 23 4.63 17.20 -2.18
CA ALA A 23 5.65 17.97 -1.48
C ALA A 23 6.22 17.22 -0.28
N ARG A 24 5.37 16.47 0.47
CA ARG A 24 5.79 15.64 1.60
C ARG A 24 6.60 14.42 1.16
N PHE A 25 6.27 13.85 0.00
CA PHE A 25 6.90 12.64 -0.54
C PHE A 25 7.53 12.94 -1.91
N PRO A 26 8.59 13.76 -1.99
CA PRO A 26 9.19 14.11 -3.26
C PRO A 26 9.75 12.87 -3.97
N LYS A 27 9.97 12.98 -5.28
CA LYS A 27 10.64 11.93 -6.03
C LYS A 27 12.01 11.63 -5.40
N ARG A 28 12.31 10.34 -5.25
CA ARG A 28 13.63 9.90 -4.79
C ARG A 28 14.69 10.27 -5.82
N ASP A 29 15.84 10.73 -5.33
CA ASP A 29 17.01 10.95 -6.17
C ASP A 29 17.66 9.58 -6.46
N LEU A 30 17.26 8.96 -7.56
CA LEU A 30 17.70 7.63 -7.96
C LEU A 30 18.19 7.65 -9.41
N PRO A 31 19.14 6.76 -9.78
CA PRO A 31 19.61 6.61 -11.15
C PRO A 31 18.47 6.36 -12.13
N GLU A 32 18.65 6.76 -13.39
CA GLU A 32 17.67 6.47 -14.45
C GLU A 32 17.45 4.95 -14.58
N GLY A 33 16.19 4.54 -14.65
CA GLY A 33 15.81 3.12 -14.71
C GLY A 33 15.84 2.38 -13.37
N ALA A 34 16.19 3.06 -12.26
CA ALA A 34 16.15 2.48 -10.93
C ALA A 34 14.73 2.04 -10.55
N LYS A 35 14.63 0.87 -9.94
CA LYS A 35 13.35 0.26 -9.56
C LYS A 35 13.09 0.44 -8.08
N VAL A 36 11.92 0.99 -7.77
CA VAL A 36 11.39 1.01 -6.41
C VAL A 36 10.46 -0.19 -6.27
N THR A 37 10.85 -1.16 -5.46
CA THR A 37 10.13 -2.41 -5.29
C THR A 37 9.65 -2.60 -3.86
N ARG A 38 8.63 -3.41 -3.68
CA ARG A 38 7.97 -3.60 -2.39
C ARG A 38 7.77 -5.07 -2.06
N PHE A 39 7.98 -5.41 -0.79
CA PHE A 39 7.36 -6.58 -0.19
C PHE A 39 6.23 -6.12 0.74
N ALA A 40 5.05 -6.69 0.58
CA ALA A 40 3.83 -6.23 1.22
C ALA A 40 3.06 -7.38 1.88
N PRO A 41 3.62 -7.99 2.94
CA PRO A 41 2.96 -9.07 3.64
C PRO A 41 1.82 -8.56 4.54
N SER A 42 0.76 -9.37 4.65
CA SER A 42 -0.25 -9.20 5.70
C SER A 42 0.20 -9.93 6.98
N PRO A 43 0.03 -9.34 8.17
CA PRO A 43 0.45 -9.94 9.44
C PRO A 43 -0.60 -10.97 9.95
N THR A 44 -1.00 -11.91 9.07
CA THR A 44 -2.09 -12.88 9.31
C THR A 44 -1.61 -14.30 9.61
N GLY A 45 -0.30 -14.47 9.83
CA GLY A 45 0.31 -15.75 10.14
C GLY A 45 1.79 -15.81 9.78
N TYR A 46 2.29 -17.04 9.64
CA TYR A 46 3.70 -17.26 9.30
C TYR A 46 3.97 -17.00 7.84
N MET A 47 5.15 -16.44 7.55
CA MET A 47 5.62 -16.27 6.19
C MET A 47 5.95 -17.63 5.55
N HIS A 48 5.33 -17.94 4.42
CA HIS A 48 5.63 -19.14 3.65
C HIS A 48 6.70 -18.88 2.59
N ILE A 49 7.25 -19.97 2.02
CA ILE A 49 8.36 -19.89 1.06
C ILE A 49 8.05 -18.99 -0.16
N GLY A 50 6.80 -18.95 -0.61
CA GLY A 50 6.38 -18.07 -1.72
C GLY A 50 6.54 -16.58 -1.39
N GLY A 51 6.20 -16.17 -0.15
CA GLY A 51 6.43 -14.80 0.32
C GLY A 51 7.91 -14.46 0.39
N LEU A 52 8.73 -15.39 0.90
CA LEU A 52 10.18 -15.24 0.95
C LEU A 52 10.79 -15.08 -0.46
N TYR A 53 10.36 -15.92 -1.40
CA TYR A 53 10.78 -15.85 -2.79
C TYR A 53 10.41 -14.50 -3.43
N ALA A 54 9.19 -14.02 -3.24
CA ALA A 54 8.75 -12.72 -3.73
C ALA A 54 9.58 -11.56 -3.17
N ALA A 55 9.88 -11.59 -1.86
CA ALA A 55 10.73 -10.60 -1.21
C ALA A 55 12.16 -10.61 -1.79
N MET A 56 12.73 -11.81 -1.98
CA MET A 56 14.06 -11.98 -2.55
C MET A 56 14.16 -11.44 -3.98
N ILE A 57 13.19 -11.72 -4.84
CA ILE A 57 13.15 -11.22 -6.22
C ILE A 57 12.98 -9.71 -6.24
N SER A 58 12.06 -9.17 -5.44
CA SER A 58 11.85 -7.72 -5.33
C SER A 58 13.13 -7.00 -4.90
N ARG A 59 13.80 -7.50 -3.86
CA ARG A 59 15.09 -6.96 -3.41
C ARG A 59 16.18 -7.03 -4.50
N LYS A 60 16.27 -8.17 -5.20
CA LYS A 60 17.25 -8.34 -6.27
C LYS A 60 17.04 -7.33 -7.40
N LEU A 61 15.80 -7.12 -7.84
CA LEU A 61 15.46 -6.15 -8.89
C LEU A 61 15.81 -4.71 -8.48
N ALA A 62 15.51 -4.30 -7.24
CA ALA A 62 15.90 -3.00 -6.72
C ALA A 62 17.42 -2.85 -6.72
N LYS A 63 18.15 -3.77 -6.09
CA LYS A 63 19.62 -3.71 -6.00
C LYS A 63 20.31 -3.68 -7.36
N GLN A 64 19.86 -4.49 -8.32
CA GLN A 64 20.46 -4.52 -9.65
C GLN A 64 20.28 -3.22 -10.43
N SER A 65 19.25 -2.44 -10.13
CA SER A 65 18.96 -1.17 -10.80
C SER A 65 19.45 0.07 -10.02
N GLY A 66 20.08 -0.10 -8.86
CA GLY A 66 20.43 1.02 -7.98
C GLY A 66 19.20 1.70 -7.35
N GLY A 67 18.12 0.95 -7.21
CA GLY A 67 16.84 1.43 -6.67
C GLY A 67 16.65 1.10 -5.20
N VAL A 68 15.39 1.10 -4.75
CA VAL A 68 14.98 0.94 -3.36
C VAL A 68 14.06 -0.27 -3.21
N PHE A 69 14.33 -1.10 -2.21
CA PHE A 69 13.43 -2.16 -1.77
C PHE A 69 12.86 -1.83 -0.39
N TYR A 70 11.53 -1.79 -0.26
CA TYR A 70 10.89 -1.46 1.01
C TYR A 70 9.89 -2.50 1.51
N LEU A 71 9.76 -2.57 2.85
CA LEU A 71 8.79 -3.40 3.54
C LEU A 71 7.58 -2.56 3.97
N ARG A 72 6.38 -2.90 3.49
CA ARG A 72 5.13 -2.29 3.96
C ARG A 72 4.16 -3.37 4.44
N ILE A 73 3.79 -3.29 5.70
CA ILE A 73 2.82 -4.21 6.30
C ILE A 73 1.40 -3.84 5.84
N GLU A 74 0.69 -4.80 5.26
CA GLU A 74 -0.70 -4.64 4.86
C GLU A 74 -1.63 -5.21 5.95
N ASP A 75 -1.87 -4.37 6.96
CA ASP A 75 -2.53 -4.69 8.22
C ASP A 75 -4.03 -4.34 8.24
N THR A 76 -4.70 -4.38 7.10
CA THR A 76 -6.14 -4.06 6.98
C THR A 76 -7.06 -5.16 7.46
N ASP A 77 -6.60 -6.41 7.49
CA ASP A 77 -7.37 -7.56 7.96
C ASP A 77 -7.19 -7.79 9.47
N GLU A 78 -7.98 -7.07 10.26
CA GLU A 78 -7.93 -7.20 11.73
C GLU A 78 -8.43 -8.55 12.24
N LYS A 79 -9.33 -9.21 11.51
CA LYS A 79 -9.91 -10.48 11.95
C LYS A 79 -8.89 -11.62 11.95
N ARG A 80 -7.90 -11.54 11.08
CA ARG A 80 -6.84 -12.55 10.92
C ARG A 80 -5.48 -12.08 11.43
N LYS A 81 -5.40 -10.89 12.04
CA LYS A 81 -4.16 -10.37 12.60
C LYS A 81 -3.63 -11.29 13.70
N VAL A 82 -2.35 -11.62 13.64
CA VAL A 82 -1.64 -12.41 14.64
C VAL A 82 -0.64 -11.52 15.37
N ASP A 83 -0.69 -11.55 16.71
CA ASP A 83 0.26 -10.79 17.54
C ASP A 83 1.69 -11.31 17.30
N GLY A 84 2.66 -10.38 17.22
CA GLY A 84 4.06 -10.72 16.94
C GLY A 84 4.36 -11.13 15.48
N ALA A 85 3.36 -11.13 14.58
CA ALA A 85 3.58 -11.51 13.19
C ALA A 85 4.51 -10.55 12.45
N VAL A 86 4.45 -9.24 12.75
CA VAL A 86 5.32 -8.24 12.10
C VAL A 86 6.78 -8.49 12.46
N GLU A 87 7.08 -8.68 13.75
CA GLU A 87 8.43 -9.02 14.24
C GLU A 87 8.92 -10.34 13.65
N THR A 88 8.03 -11.32 13.54
CA THR A 88 8.34 -12.60 12.90
C THR A 88 8.71 -12.42 11.43
N ILE A 89 7.96 -11.61 10.66
CA ILE A 89 8.27 -11.29 9.26
C ILE A 89 9.65 -10.66 9.15
N ILE A 90 9.93 -9.63 9.97
CA ILE A 90 11.22 -8.92 9.97
C ILE A 90 12.37 -9.87 10.31
N ASN A 91 12.19 -10.72 11.32
CA ASN A 91 13.21 -11.68 11.75
C ASN A 91 13.48 -12.75 10.68
N VAL A 92 12.44 -13.24 9.99
CA VAL A 92 12.61 -14.17 8.87
C VAL A 92 13.36 -13.52 7.72
N LEU A 93 13.00 -12.29 7.33
CA LEU A 93 13.74 -11.57 6.29
C LEU A 93 15.20 -11.40 6.66
N ARG A 94 15.49 -11.01 7.91
CA ARG A 94 16.85 -10.87 8.43
C ARG A 94 17.63 -12.19 8.42
N TYR A 95 16.98 -13.28 8.85
CA TYR A 95 17.60 -14.62 8.85
C TYR A 95 18.06 -15.07 7.45
N PHE A 96 17.30 -14.69 6.40
CA PHE A 96 17.66 -14.98 5.01
C PHE A 96 18.48 -13.86 4.35
N ASN A 97 19.02 -12.91 5.11
CA ASN A 97 19.79 -11.78 4.60
C ASN A 97 19.02 -10.93 3.56
N ILE A 98 17.69 -10.86 3.69
CA ILE A 98 16.83 -10.01 2.87
C ILE A 98 16.62 -8.68 3.61
N GLU A 99 17.62 -7.81 3.52
CA GLU A 99 17.56 -6.45 4.06
C GLU A 99 16.70 -5.57 3.17
N PHE A 100 15.93 -4.68 3.78
CA PHE A 100 15.17 -3.63 3.09
C PHE A 100 15.72 -2.25 3.42
N ASP A 101 15.65 -1.35 2.44
CA ASP A 101 16.25 -0.02 2.52
C ASP A 101 15.35 0.95 3.28
N GLU A 102 14.03 0.74 3.24
CA GLU A 102 13.00 1.52 3.90
C GLU A 102 11.90 0.59 4.42
N GLY A 103 11.11 0.99 5.42
CA GLY A 103 9.92 0.21 5.75
C GLY A 103 9.60 0.06 7.22
N ALA A 104 8.60 -0.80 7.48
CA ALA A 104 8.18 -1.16 8.82
C ALA A 104 9.33 -1.78 9.63
N GLY A 105 9.48 -1.36 10.88
CA GLY A 105 10.54 -1.82 11.78
C GLY A 105 11.67 -0.81 11.99
N PHE A 106 11.62 0.35 11.34
CA PHE A 106 12.45 1.50 11.66
C PHE A 106 11.63 2.51 12.49
N ASP A 107 12.30 3.24 13.37
CA ASP A 107 11.68 4.30 14.15
C ASP A 107 11.24 5.46 13.24
N ASP A 108 10.22 6.22 13.68
CA ASP A 108 9.69 7.34 12.89
C ASP A 108 10.75 8.44 12.62
N SER A 109 11.75 8.58 13.47
CA SER A 109 12.89 9.50 13.28
C SER A 109 13.99 8.97 12.38
N ASP A 110 13.95 7.69 11.99
CA ASP A 110 14.97 7.09 11.12
C ASP A 110 14.79 7.60 9.67
N PRO A 111 15.86 8.07 8.99
CA PRO A 111 15.78 8.50 7.60
C PRO A 111 15.20 7.43 6.65
N ARG A 112 15.34 6.14 7.00
CA ARG A 112 14.74 5.01 6.27
C ARG A 112 13.22 4.94 6.40
N ASN A 113 12.61 5.82 7.23
CA ASN A 113 11.16 5.97 7.37
C ASN A 113 10.62 7.24 6.69
N ALA A 114 11.46 7.98 5.94
CA ALA A 114 11.08 9.27 5.35
C ALA A 114 9.88 9.21 4.40
N TYR A 115 9.61 8.07 3.77
CA TYR A 115 8.43 7.85 2.92
C TYR A 115 7.32 7.05 3.63
N GLY A 116 7.41 6.97 4.97
CA GLY A 116 6.40 6.34 5.82
C GLY A 116 5.05 7.09 5.89
N PRO A 117 4.13 6.57 6.68
CA PRO A 117 4.24 5.34 7.47
C PRO A 117 4.20 4.07 6.60
N TYR A 118 4.79 2.97 7.10
CA TYR A 118 4.86 1.71 6.37
C TYR A 118 3.90 0.63 6.91
N PHE A 119 2.87 1.06 7.63
CA PHE A 119 1.69 0.25 7.95
C PHE A 119 0.51 0.79 7.15
N GLN A 120 -0.20 -0.07 6.45
CA GLN A 120 -1.25 0.35 5.51
C GLN A 120 -2.36 1.15 6.19
N ARG A 121 -2.78 0.75 7.39
CA ARG A 121 -3.81 1.46 8.17
C ARG A 121 -3.42 2.89 8.54
N GLN A 122 -2.14 3.15 8.78
CA GLN A 122 -1.65 4.48 9.10
C GLN A 122 -1.63 5.42 7.88
N ARG A 123 -1.89 4.90 6.67
CA ARG A 123 -1.90 5.66 5.41
C ARG A 123 -3.31 6.07 4.96
N VAL A 124 -4.31 5.92 5.79
CA VAL A 124 -5.72 6.19 5.44
C VAL A 124 -5.89 7.61 4.91
N GLU A 125 -5.30 8.62 5.57
CA GLU A 125 -5.37 10.02 5.13
C GLU A 125 -4.79 10.19 3.71
N ILE A 126 -3.65 9.57 3.42
CA ILE A 126 -3.04 9.60 2.08
C ILE A 126 -3.99 9.01 1.05
N TYR A 127 -4.60 7.86 1.32
CA TYR A 127 -5.54 7.21 0.40
C TYR A 127 -6.80 8.04 0.22
N HIS A 128 -7.35 8.61 1.29
CA HIS A 128 -8.55 9.45 1.21
C HIS A 128 -8.29 10.74 0.45
N THR A 129 -7.12 11.36 0.59
CA THR A 129 -6.74 12.55 -0.19
C THR A 129 -6.73 12.25 -1.69
N TYR A 130 -6.10 11.16 -2.13
CA TYR A 130 -6.13 10.76 -3.53
C TYR A 130 -7.54 10.34 -3.99
N ALA A 131 -8.30 9.62 -3.17
CA ALA A 131 -9.67 9.23 -3.50
C ALA A 131 -10.57 10.46 -3.66
N LYS A 132 -10.48 11.45 -2.77
CA LYS A 132 -11.18 12.74 -2.86
C LYS A 132 -10.87 13.43 -4.17
N SER A 133 -9.59 13.56 -4.53
CA SER A 133 -9.16 14.16 -5.79
C SER A 133 -9.72 13.41 -7.03
N LEU A 134 -9.80 12.08 -6.99
CA LEU A 134 -10.43 11.32 -8.07
C LEU A 134 -11.92 11.60 -8.20
N VAL A 135 -12.65 11.75 -7.09
CA VAL A 135 -14.07 12.13 -7.10
C VAL A 135 -14.25 13.56 -7.64
N GLU A 136 -13.44 14.53 -7.20
CA GLU A 136 -13.46 15.91 -7.70
C GLU A 136 -13.28 15.99 -9.22
N ARG A 137 -12.45 15.10 -9.77
CA ARG A 137 -12.19 15.00 -11.21
C ARG A 137 -13.21 14.15 -11.97
N GLY A 138 -14.23 13.60 -11.29
CA GLY A 138 -15.25 12.74 -11.89
C GLY A 138 -14.71 11.36 -12.34
N LEU A 139 -13.56 10.94 -11.84
CA LEU A 139 -12.90 9.65 -12.16
C LEU A 139 -13.26 8.54 -11.16
N ALA A 140 -13.92 8.89 -10.06
CA ALA A 140 -14.43 7.95 -9.06
C ALA A 140 -15.81 8.37 -8.60
N TYR A 141 -16.60 7.40 -8.15
CA TYR A 141 -17.93 7.63 -7.61
C TYR A 141 -18.24 6.60 -6.51
N PRO A 142 -19.13 6.92 -5.54
CA PRO A 142 -19.54 5.96 -4.53
C PRO A 142 -20.39 4.85 -5.15
N CYS A 143 -20.07 3.60 -4.85
CA CYS A 143 -20.85 2.43 -5.22
C CYS A 143 -21.68 1.97 -4.01
N PHE A 144 -22.98 1.80 -4.20
CA PHE A 144 -23.94 1.37 -3.17
C PHE A 144 -24.42 -0.08 -3.37
N CYS A 145 -23.80 -0.81 -4.29
CA CYS A 145 -24.14 -2.23 -4.49
C CYS A 145 -23.78 -3.04 -3.25
N THR A 146 -24.68 -3.92 -2.85
CA THR A 146 -24.41 -4.92 -1.81
C THR A 146 -23.46 -6.01 -2.34
N GLU A 147 -22.85 -6.76 -1.42
CA GLU A 147 -21.99 -7.90 -1.78
C GLU A 147 -22.76 -8.93 -2.62
N GLU A 148 -24.01 -9.22 -2.23
CA GLU A 148 -24.89 -10.15 -2.98
C GLU A 148 -25.18 -9.67 -4.41
N GLU A 149 -25.38 -8.37 -4.61
CA GLU A 149 -25.61 -7.79 -5.96
C GLU A 149 -24.33 -7.92 -6.81
N LEU A 150 -23.16 -7.64 -6.23
CA LEU A 150 -21.90 -7.79 -6.92
C LEU A 150 -21.60 -9.24 -7.29
N ASP A 151 -21.90 -10.19 -6.40
CA ASP A 151 -21.69 -11.62 -6.66
C ASP A 151 -22.60 -12.14 -7.77
N LYS A 152 -23.85 -11.68 -7.82
CA LYS A 152 -24.77 -12.00 -8.93
C LYS A 152 -24.25 -11.46 -10.27
N VAL A 153 -23.71 -10.23 -10.28
CA VAL A 153 -23.13 -9.66 -11.51
C VAL A 153 -21.90 -10.44 -11.94
N ARG A 154 -21.00 -10.79 -11.02
CA ARG A 154 -19.80 -11.58 -11.30
C ARG A 154 -20.15 -12.97 -11.87
N ALA A 155 -21.08 -13.67 -11.20
CA ALA A 155 -21.53 -14.99 -11.66
C ALA A 155 -22.08 -14.94 -13.10
N LYS A 156 -22.86 -13.89 -13.42
CA LYS A 156 -23.38 -13.69 -14.77
C LYS A 156 -22.27 -13.38 -15.79
N GLN A 157 -21.29 -12.55 -15.42
CA GLN A 157 -20.15 -12.25 -16.29
C GLN A 157 -19.31 -13.50 -16.58
N GLU A 158 -19.12 -14.38 -15.58
CA GLU A 158 -18.44 -15.67 -15.76
C GLU A 158 -19.22 -16.61 -16.71
N GLU A 159 -20.56 -16.66 -16.57
CA GLU A 159 -21.43 -17.44 -17.46
C GLU A 159 -21.37 -16.93 -18.90
N ASP A 160 -21.44 -15.61 -19.07
CA ASP A 160 -21.42 -14.93 -20.39
C ASP A 160 -19.97 -14.86 -20.98
N LYS A 161 -18.95 -15.26 -20.23
CA LYS A 161 -17.51 -15.20 -20.59
C LYS A 161 -17.05 -13.79 -20.97
N VAL A 162 -17.50 -12.77 -20.25
CA VAL A 162 -17.19 -11.35 -20.45
C VAL A 162 -16.25 -10.87 -19.34
#